data_7d179203eb37a02d2d1ca17befaf3b68
#
_entry.id   7d179203eb37a02d2d1ca17befaf3b68
#
_cell.length_a   1.000
_cell.length_b   1.000
_cell.length_c   1.000
_cell.angle_alpha   90.00
_cell.angle_beta   90.00
_cell.angle_gamma   90.00
#
_symmetry.space_group_name_H-M   'P 1'
#
loop_
_entity.id
_entity.type
_entity.pdbx_description
1 polymer ?
#
loop_
_entity_poly.entity_id
_entity_poly.type
_entity_poly.pdbx_seq_one_letter_code
_entity_poly.pdbx_strand_id
1 'polypeptide(L)'
;MSVPPSAPSPPLAPGRPPSDEGGRAGAGREAARLLLPVACAGCGRWETALCPSCRALLAGPPAAVEHAEAAAGLPILALAPYAGPVRAMVLAWKNGRREDLGAVMEEAGAAAGATWAAGLDGPGRSTLLASRGLAVVPAPSGAARRLRGRLVAARLADAVAPAVARALRRSWCSGGRPAGPVVVVSADVLRRGAASGGAHQAGRSARQRRRNRSAPPRVLAPVRGWSVLLVDDVVTTGATLGACTRALEGAGARVLGALAVAAAPSPRRGAERVPGPRPCGLSAGGDRGARRPSSKPGMV
;
A
#
# COMPACT_ATOMS: atom_id res chain seq x y z
N MET A 1 -50.45 -32.32 -31.23
CA MET A 1 -49.84 -30.99 -31.48
C MET A 1 -48.35 -31.19 -31.57
N SER A 2 -47.82 -31.21 -32.79
CA SER A 2 -46.43 -31.50 -33.10
C SER A 2 -45.61 -30.20 -33.11
N VAL A 3 -44.52 -30.17 -32.39
CA VAL A 3 -43.59 -29.05 -32.34
C VAL A 3 -42.68 -29.12 -33.59
N PRO A 4 -42.49 -28.02 -34.33
CA PRO A 4 -41.58 -28.04 -35.50
C PRO A 4 -40.12 -28.00 -35.05
N PRO A 5 -39.19 -28.58 -35.87
CA PRO A 5 -37.78 -28.61 -35.57
C PRO A 5 -37.12 -27.23 -35.75
N SER A 6 -36.23 -26.88 -34.77
CA SER A 6 -35.46 -25.65 -34.77
C SER A 6 -34.45 -25.59 -35.95
N ALA A 7 -34.36 -24.41 -36.57
CA ALA A 7 -33.45 -24.11 -37.65
C ALA A 7 -31.99 -24.06 -37.18
N PRO A 8 -31.00 -24.42 -37.98
CA PRO A 8 -29.57 -24.36 -37.63
C PRO A 8 -29.08 -22.91 -37.61
N SER A 9 -28.23 -22.61 -36.59
CA SER A 9 -27.56 -21.32 -36.45
C SER A 9 -26.56 -21.06 -37.57
N PRO A 10 -26.38 -19.79 -38.01
CA PRO A 10 -25.41 -19.44 -39.03
C PRO A 10 -23.98 -19.55 -38.53
N PRO A 11 -23.01 -19.81 -39.42
CA PRO A 11 -21.60 -19.93 -39.05
C PRO A 11 -21.01 -18.59 -38.57
N LEU A 12 -20.23 -18.65 -37.50
CA LEU A 12 -19.47 -17.51 -36.95
C LEU A 12 -18.46 -17.01 -38.02
N ALA A 13 -18.51 -15.70 -38.27
CA ALA A 13 -17.55 -15.02 -39.13
C ALA A 13 -16.12 -15.09 -38.51
N PRO A 14 -15.06 -15.21 -39.33
CA PRO A 14 -13.69 -15.25 -38.83
C PRO A 14 -13.33 -13.96 -38.09
N GLY A 15 -12.84 -14.11 -36.85
CA GLY A 15 -12.44 -13.01 -35.99
C GLY A 15 -11.33 -12.18 -36.63
N ARG A 16 -11.54 -10.88 -36.60
CA ARG A 16 -10.56 -9.88 -37.00
C ARG A 16 -9.30 -10.03 -36.12
N PRO A 17 -8.09 -10.05 -36.67
CA PRO A 17 -6.88 -10.12 -35.85
C PRO A 17 -6.79 -8.88 -34.94
N PRO A 18 -6.23 -9.00 -33.72
CA PRO A 18 -6.06 -7.86 -32.82
C PRO A 18 -5.14 -6.84 -33.49
N SER A 19 -5.61 -5.61 -33.58
CA SER A 19 -4.86 -4.47 -34.09
C SER A 19 -3.66 -4.17 -33.19
N ASP A 20 -2.48 -4.17 -33.77
CA ASP A 20 -1.14 -3.98 -33.17
C ASP A 20 -0.90 -2.49 -32.74
N GLU A 21 -1.86 -1.89 -32.05
CA GLU A 21 -1.71 -0.49 -31.58
C GLU A 21 -0.99 -0.37 -30.24
N GLY A 22 -0.73 -1.47 -29.53
CA GLY A 22 0.02 -1.50 -28.26
C GLY A 22 1.53 -1.31 -28.39
N GLY A 23 2.10 -1.63 -29.55
CA GLY A 23 3.56 -1.66 -29.76
C GLY A 23 4.23 -0.30 -29.85
N ARG A 24 3.55 0.70 -30.42
CA ARG A 24 4.16 2.04 -30.68
C ARG A 24 4.21 2.94 -29.45
N ALA A 25 3.27 2.84 -28.54
CA ALA A 25 3.28 3.61 -27.28
C ALA A 25 4.34 3.09 -26.30
N GLY A 26 4.69 1.79 -26.35
CA GLY A 26 5.75 1.18 -25.56
C GLY A 26 7.14 1.63 -25.98
N ALA A 27 7.42 1.60 -27.27
CA ALA A 27 8.74 1.95 -27.83
C ALA A 27 9.12 3.42 -27.62
N GLY A 28 8.17 4.35 -27.70
CA GLY A 28 8.42 5.77 -27.40
C GLY A 28 8.73 6.04 -25.93
N ARG A 29 8.12 5.30 -25.01
CA ARG A 29 8.43 5.36 -23.57
C ARG A 29 9.77 4.73 -23.22
N GLU A 30 10.16 3.67 -23.89
CA GLU A 30 11.46 3.00 -23.76
C GLU A 30 12.59 3.89 -24.29
N ALA A 31 12.43 4.48 -25.47
CA ALA A 31 13.37 5.44 -26.04
C ALA A 31 13.52 6.71 -25.17
N ALA A 32 12.44 7.22 -24.59
CA ALA A 32 12.50 8.35 -23.65
C ALA A 32 13.23 8.00 -22.34
N ARG A 33 13.19 6.73 -21.88
CA ARG A 33 13.96 6.26 -20.74
C ARG A 33 15.47 6.19 -21.03
N LEU A 34 15.86 5.96 -22.26
CA LEU A 34 17.27 5.96 -22.68
C LEU A 34 17.88 7.38 -22.75
N LEU A 35 17.03 8.40 -22.91
CA LEU A 35 17.46 9.80 -23.07
C LEU A 35 17.38 10.63 -21.78
N LEU A 36 16.64 10.19 -20.76
CA LEU A 36 16.52 10.89 -19.50
C LEU A 36 17.04 10.02 -18.35
N PRO A 37 18.08 10.47 -17.65
CA PRO A 37 18.63 9.70 -16.53
C PRO A 37 17.55 9.49 -15.47
N VAL A 38 17.21 8.22 -15.19
CA VAL A 38 16.23 7.85 -14.19
C VAL A 38 16.91 7.79 -12.83
N ALA A 39 16.34 8.51 -11.85
CA ALA A 39 16.82 8.47 -10.48
C ALA A 39 15.94 7.55 -9.61
N CYS A 40 16.56 6.88 -8.66
CA CYS A 40 15.90 6.03 -7.68
C CYS A 40 14.84 6.84 -6.90
N ALA A 41 13.61 6.36 -6.88
CA ALA A 41 12.49 7.03 -6.22
C ALA A 41 12.68 7.19 -4.71
N GLY A 42 13.55 6.40 -4.08
CA GLY A 42 13.86 6.48 -2.66
C GLY A 42 15.03 7.39 -2.34
N CYS A 43 16.23 7.03 -2.81
CA CYS A 43 17.49 7.70 -2.43
C CYS A 43 18.05 8.64 -3.49
N GLY A 44 17.43 8.76 -4.67
CA GLY A 44 17.89 9.62 -5.75
C GLY A 44 19.10 9.09 -6.55
N ARG A 45 19.55 7.86 -6.32
CA ARG A 45 20.67 7.26 -7.06
C ARG A 45 20.33 7.24 -8.55
N TRP A 46 21.28 7.64 -9.40
CA TRP A 46 21.15 7.68 -10.84
C TRP A 46 21.09 6.27 -11.47
N GLU A 47 20.59 6.19 -12.70
CA GLU A 47 20.54 4.99 -13.55
C GLU A 47 19.68 3.83 -13.03
N THR A 48 18.85 4.07 -12.04
CA THR A 48 17.93 3.04 -11.53
C THR A 48 16.60 3.63 -11.09
N ALA A 49 15.51 3.01 -11.48
CA ALA A 49 14.17 3.43 -11.07
C ALA A 49 13.94 3.19 -9.58
N LEU A 50 14.39 2.06 -9.06
CA LEU A 50 14.36 1.70 -7.65
C LEU A 50 15.55 0.78 -7.35
N CYS A 51 16.52 1.27 -6.58
CA CYS A 51 17.69 0.47 -6.25
C CYS A 51 17.35 -0.65 -5.24
N PRO A 52 18.14 -1.76 -5.22
CA PRO A 52 17.90 -2.88 -4.32
C PRO A 52 17.82 -2.48 -2.85
N SER A 53 18.66 -1.57 -2.39
CA SER A 53 18.65 -1.09 -0.99
C SER A 53 17.35 -0.38 -0.62
N CYS A 54 16.77 0.44 -1.52
CA CYS A 54 15.48 1.08 -1.27
C CYS A 54 14.31 0.08 -1.34
N ARG A 55 14.35 -0.89 -2.26
CA ARG A 55 13.36 -1.97 -2.33
C ARG A 55 13.38 -2.82 -1.05
N ALA A 56 14.56 -3.14 -0.52
CA ALA A 56 14.72 -3.93 0.70
C ALA A 56 14.07 -3.29 1.93
N LEU A 57 13.91 -1.96 1.96
CA LEU A 57 13.21 -1.25 3.05
C LEU A 57 11.72 -1.63 3.18
N LEU A 58 11.13 -2.19 2.14
CA LEU A 58 9.73 -2.63 2.11
C LEU A 58 9.59 -4.17 2.16
N ALA A 59 10.69 -4.91 2.18
CA ALA A 59 10.69 -6.37 2.11
C ALA A 59 10.67 -7.06 3.49
N GLY A 60 10.83 -6.30 4.57
CA GLY A 60 10.81 -6.82 5.93
C GLY A 60 9.40 -7.24 6.41
N PRO A 61 9.32 -8.02 7.50
CA PRO A 61 8.05 -8.28 8.15
C PRO A 61 7.42 -6.98 8.66
N PRO A 62 6.09 -6.82 8.56
CA PRO A 62 5.42 -5.65 9.08
C PRO A 62 5.54 -5.60 10.61
N ALA A 63 5.76 -4.39 11.16
CA ALA A 63 5.87 -4.14 12.58
C ALA A 63 4.60 -3.49 13.15
N ALA A 64 4.33 -3.71 14.42
CA ALA A 64 3.22 -3.08 15.13
C ALA A 64 3.41 -1.56 15.25
N VAL A 65 2.34 -0.81 15.08
CA VAL A 65 2.31 0.64 15.22
C VAL A 65 1.69 1.01 16.56
N GLU A 66 2.52 1.30 17.55
CA GLU A 66 2.08 1.55 18.93
C GLU A 66 1.55 2.97 19.19
N HIS A 67 1.94 3.93 18.36
CA HIS A 67 1.67 5.36 18.56
C HIS A 67 0.47 5.91 17.78
N ALA A 68 -0.39 5.05 17.27
CA ALA A 68 -1.60 5.46 16.54
C ALA A 68 -2.79 5.63 17.50
N GLU A 69 -2.65 6.46 18.54
CA GLU A 69 -3.61 6.63 19.64
C GLU A 69 -5.04 6.95 19.16
N ALA A 70 -5.17 7.69 18.07
CA ALA A 70 -6.49 8.02 17.49
C ALA A 70 -7.19 6.83 16.81
N ALA A 71 -6.54 5.70 16.70
CA ALA A 71 -7.13 4.45 16.20
C ALA A 71 -7.81 3.61 17.30
N ALA A 72 -7.83 4.10 18.56
CA ALA A 72 -8.60 3.50 19.67
C ALA A 72 -8.34 2.00 19.90
N GLY A 73 -7.07 1.58 19.95
CA GLY A 73 -6.68 0.19 20.22
C GLY A 73 -6.77 -0.76 19.02
N LEU A 74 -7.07 -0.27 17.83
CA LEU A 74 -7.02 -1.08 16.61
C LEU A 74 -5.59 -1.61 16.37
N PRO A 75 -5.37 -2.93 16.23
CA PRO A 75 -4.08 -3.48 15.85
C PRO A 75 -3.69 -2.99 14.45
N ILE A 76 -2.56 -2.28 14.35
CA ILE A 76 -2.06 -1.74 13.08
C ILE A 76 -0.67 -2.28 12.84
N LEU A 77 -0.42 -2.79 11.64
CA LEU A 77 0.90 -3.18 11.16
C LEU A 77 1.34 -2.26 10.02
N ALA A 78 2.62 -1.89 10.01
CA ALA A 78 3.24 -1.14 8.93
C ALA A 78 4.53 -1.79 8.46
N LEU A 79 4.81 -1.72 7.15
CA LEU A 79 6.01 -2.31 6.55
C LEU A 79 7.28 -1.55 6.92
N ALA A 80 7.21 -0.22 7.03
CA ALA A 80 8.40 0.59 7.25
C ALA A 80 8.07 1.92 7.97
N PRO A 81 9.08 2.57 8.59
CA PRO A 81 8.96 3.94 9.06
C PRO A 81 8.73 4.92 7.90
N TYR A 82 7.79 5.85 8.05
CA TYR A 82 7.53 6.93 7.06
C TYR A 82 8.60 8.01 7.17
N ALA A 83 9.83 7.69 6.79
CA ALA A 83 11.00 8.56 6.86
C ALA A 83 11.95 8.31 5.68
N GLY A 84 12.88 9.23 5.42
CA GLY A 84 13.93 9.10 4.42
C GLY A 84 13.46 8.55 3.07
N PRO A 85 14.12 7.51 2.53
CA PRO A 85 13.77 6.92 1.22
C PRO A 85 12.35 6.37 1.13
N VAL A 86 11.82 5.78 2.21
CA VAL A 86 10.44 5.26 2.24
C VAL A 86 9.43 6.39 2.05
N ARG A 87 9.62 7.53 2.73
CA ARG A 87 8.77 8.70 2.55
C ARG A 87 8.81 9.22 1.12
N ALA A 88 10.00 9.26 0.50
CA ALA A 88 10.16 9.69 -0.89
C ALA A 88 9.40 8.76 -1.86
N MET A 89 9.56 7.44 -1.72
CA MET A 89 8.87 6.44 -2.53
C MET A 89 7.35 6.55 -2.39
N VAL A 90 6.83 6.59 -1.16
CA VAL A 90 5.38 6.69 -0.91
C VAL A 90 4.80 7.98 -1.46
N LEU A 91 5.49 9.12 -1.33
CA LEU A 91 5.04 10.39 -1.91
C LEU A 91 5.04 10.37 -3.43
N ALA A 92 6.08 9.81 -4.06
CA ALA A 92 6.19 9.70 -5.51
C ALA A 92 5.07 8.81 -6.09
N TRP A 93 4.80 7.67 -5.46
CA TRP A 93 3.70 6.77 -5.78
C TRP A 93 2.33 7.44 -5.61
N LYS A 94 2.06 7.97 -4.42
CA LYS A 94 0.79 8.60 -4.05
C LYS A 94 0.41 9.79 -4.93
N ASN A 95 1.41 10.53 -5.43
CA ASN A 95 1.22 11.69 -6.29
C ASN A 95 1.18 11.33 -7.79
N GLY A 96 1.35 10.07 -8.16
CA GLY A 96 1.35 9.57 -9.54
C GLY A 96 2.56 10.04 -10.36
N ARG A 97 3.64 10.45 -9.70
CA ARG A 97 4.92 10.77 -10.36
C ARG A 97 5.69 9.52 -10.78
N ARG A 98 5.45 8.41 -10.09
CA ARG A 98 6.16 7.14 -10.25
C ARG A 98 5.15 5.99 -10.17
N GLU A 99 4.46 5.76 -11.27
CA GLU A 99 3.49 4.66 -11.40
C GLU A 99 4.18 3.29 -11.37
N ASP A 100 5.44 3.23 -11.79
CA ASP A 100 6.30 2.04 -11.73
C ASP A 100 6.50 1.48 -10.31
N LEU A 101 6.31 2.31 -9.27
CA LEU A 101 6.32 1.86 -7.88
C LEU A 101 5.07 1.06 -7.49
N GLY A 102 3.99 1.10 -8.29
CA GLY A 102 2.75 0.41 -7.98
C GLY A 102 2.96 -1.07 -7.70
N ALA A 103 3.60 -1.79 -8.60
CA ALA A 103 3.87 -3.23 -8.45
C ALA A 103 4.68 -3.55 -7.19
N VAL A 104 5.70 -2.75 -6.86
CA VAL A 104 6.53 -2.95 -5.65
C VAL A 104 5.72 -2.74 -4.38
N MET A 105 4.87 -1.70 -4.34
CA MET A 105 4.01 -1.42 -3.18
C MET A 105 2.93 -2.49 -3.01
N GLU A 106 2.35 -2.96 -4.11
CA GLU A 106 1.37 -4.04 -4.13
C GLU A 106 1.97 -5.37 -3.68
N GLU A 107 3.17 -5.72 -4.16
CA GLU A 107 3.93 -6.91 -3.73
C GLU A 107 4.23 -6.87 -2.23
N ALA A 108 4.75 -5.75 -1.73
CA ALA A 108 5.05 -5.55 -0.33
C ALA A 108 3.77 -5.61 0.54
N GLY A 109 2.69 -4.98 0.10
CA GLY A 109 1.40 -5.05 0.76
C GLY A 109 0.81 -6.46 0.81
N ALA A 110 0.92 -7.22 -0.29
CA ALA A 110 0.50 -8.61 -0.36
C ALA A 110 1.27 -9.49 0.63
N ALA A 111 2.60 -9.30 0.74
CA ALA A 111 3.43 -9.99 1.72
C ALA A 111 3.03 -9.65 3.16
N ALA A 112 2.78 -8.36 3.46
CA ALA A 112 2.27 -7.93 4.76
C ALA A 112 0.92 -8.54 5.09
N GLY A 113 0.00 -8.60 4.12
CA GLY A 113 -1.30 -9.26 4.27
C GLY A 113 -1.19 -10.73 4.59
N ALA A 114 -0.28 -11.44 3.92
CA ALA A 114 -0.02 -12.86 4.21
C ALA A 114 0.54 -13.06 5.63
N THR A 115 1.45 -12.19 6.07
CA THR A 115 2.02 -12.21 7.43
C THR A 115 0.94 -11.92 8.47
N TRP A 116 0.09 -10.90 8.25
CA TRP A 116 -1.05 -10.60 9.12
C TRP A 116 -1.99 -11.80 9.26
N ALA A 117 -2.35 -12.43 8.15
CA ALA A 117 -3.25 -13.59 8.16
C ALA A 117 -2.65 -14.81 8.89
N ALA A 118 -1.35 -15.04 8.75
CA ALA A 118 -0.63 -16.11 9.46
C ALA A 118 -0.55 -15.83 10.97
N GLY A 119 -0.40 -14.56 11.36
CA GLY A 119 -0.33 -14.10 12.74
C GLY A 119 -1.68 -13.88 13.43
N LEU A 120 -2.81 -14.15 12.77
CA LEU A 120 -4.13 -13.95 13.35
C LEU A 120 -4.29 -14.87 14.57
N ASP A 121 -4.57 -14.28 15.73
CA ASP A 121 -4.72 -14.98 17.00
C ASP A 121 -6.00 -15.82 17.10
N GLY A 122 -6.17 -16.59 18.17
CA GLY A 122 -7.34 -17.42 18.42
C GLY A 122 -8.66 -16.64 18.41
N PRO A 123 -8.80 -15.53 19.14
CA PRO A 123 -9.97 -14.65 19.11
C PRO A 123 -10.27 -14.09 17.72
N GLY A 124 -9.27 -13.59 17.00
CA GLY A 124 -9.41 -13.09 15.64
C GLY A 124 -9.87 -14.17 14.68
N ARG A 125 -9.30 -15.38 14.78
CA ARG A 125 -9.72 -16.55 13.97
C ARG A 125 -11.18 -16.94 14.27
N SER A 126 -11.57 -17.01 15.53
CA SER A 126 -12.93 -17.34 15.94
C SER A 126 -13.92 -16.30 15.42
N THR A 127 -13.59 -15.02 15.53
CA THR A 127 -14.38 -13.91 14.98
C THR A 127 -14.56 -14.03 13.48
N LEU A 128 -13.46 -14.33 12.76
CA LEU A 128 -13.49 -14.48 11.30
C LEU A 128 -14.34 -15.69 10.87
N LEU A 129 -14.23 -16.81 11.57
CA LEU A 129 -15.04 -18.02 11.29
C LEU A 129 -16.54 -17.81 11.55
N ALA A 130 -16.89 -17.00 12.55
CA ALA A 130 -18.26 -16.66 12.84
C ALA A 130 -18.85 -15.59 11.90
N SER A 131 -18.02 -14.98 11.06
CA SER A 131 -18.43 -13.93 10.13
C SER A 131 -18.83 -14.47 8.76
N ARG A 132 -19.41 -13.62 7.93
CA ARG A 132 -19.75 -13.92 6.52
C ARG A 132 -18.51 -14.05 5.62
N GLY A 133 -17.35 -13.57 6.08
CA GLY A 133 -16.09 -13.54 5.39
C GLY A 133 -15.25 -12.33 5.79
N LEU A 134 -14.12 -12.15 5.13
CA LEU A 134 -13.20 -11.03 5.34
C LEU A 134 -13.26 -10.05 4.17
N ALA A 135 -13.58 -8.81 4.46
CA ALA A 135 -13.45 -7.70 3.51
C ALA A 135 -12.14 -6.96 3.77
N VAL A 136 -11.29 -6.85 2.76
CA VAL A 136 -10.11 -5.97 2.75
C VAL A 136 -10.58 -4.62 2.23
N VAL A 137 -10.63 -3.63 3.12
CA VAL A 137 -11.26 -2.33 2.85
C VAL A 137 -10.22 -1.22 2.83
N PRO A 138 -10.05 -0.52 1.69
CA PRO A 138 -9.14 0.61 1.60
C PRO A 138 -9.66 1.81 2.37
N ALA A 139 -8.75 2.54 3.04
CA ALA A 139 -9.06 3.83 3.60
C ALA A 139 -9.51 4.82 2.50
N PRO A 140 -10.54 5.65 2.76
CA PRO A 140 -11.17 6.43 1.71
C PRO A 140 -10.28 7.54 1.18
N SER A 141 -10.01 7.53 -0.11
CA SER A 141 -9.28 8.58 -0.82
C SER A 141 -10.12 9.87 -0.94
N GLY A 142 -9.44 11.03 -0.93
CA GLY A 142 -10.10 12.31 -1.18
C GLY A 142 -10.65 12.41 -2.62
N ALA A 143 -11.70 13.23 -2.83
CA ALA A 143 -12.40 13.39 -4.11
C ALA A 143 -11.45 13.72 -5.27
N ALA A 144 -10.51 14.64 -5.09
CA ALA A 144 -9.55 15.01 -6.12
C ALA A 144 -8.64 13.86 -6.58
N ARG A 145 -8.29 12.92 -5.70
CA ARG A 145 -7.53 11.72 -6.08
C ARG A 145 -8.39 10.71 -6.80
N ARG A 146 -9.66 10.56 -6.39
CA ARG A 146 -10.62 9.71 -7.09
C ARG A 146 -10.84 10.16 -8.53
N LEU A 147 -11.09 11.44 -8.73
CA LEU A 147 -11.26 12.02 -10.07
C LEU A 147 -10.03 11.81 -10.98
N ARG A 148 -8.85 11.71 -10.40
CA ARG A 148 -7.59 11.44 -11.14
C ARG A 148 -7.25 9.95 -11.24
N GLY A 149 -8.13 9.03 -10.83
CA GLY A 149 -7.87 7.59 -10.83
C GLY A 149 -6.75 7.12 -9.86
N ARG A 150 -6.28 8.00 -8.96
CA ARG A 150 -5.13 7.72 -8.06
C ARG A 150 -5.59 7.05 -6.77
N LEU A 151 -6.04 5.83 -6.87
CA LEU A 151 -6.61 5.04 -5.77
C LEU A 151 -5.57 4.06 -5.19
N VAL A 152 -4.44 4.58 -4.68
CA VAL A 152 -3.33 3.75 -4.20
C VAL A 152 -3.74 2.75 -3.11
N ALA A 153 -4.59 3.16 -2.16
CA ALA A 153 -5.09 2.26 -1.10
C ALA A 153 -6.02 1.16 -1.66
N ALA A 154 -6.81 1.45 -2.71
CA ALA A 154 -7.65 0.45 -3.34
C ALA A 154 -6.81 -0.61 -4.07
N ARG A 155 -5.82 -0.18 -4.87
CA ARG A 155 -4.87 -1.09 -5.52
C ARG A 155 -4.11 -1.95 -4.51
N LEU A 156 -3.73 -1.36 -3.38
CA LEU A 156 -3.11 -2.09 -2.29
C LEU A 156 -4.06 -3.14 -1.70
N ALA A 157 -5.34 -2.80 -1.48
CA ALA A 157 -6.35 -3.74 -0.99
C ALA A 157 -6.60 -4.89 -1.99
N ASP A 158 -6.60 -4.59 -3.30
CA ASP A 158 -6.73 -5.58 -4.37
C ASP A 158 -5.57 -6.58 -4.40
N ALA A 159 -4.35 -6.14 -4.06
CA ALA A 159 -3.18 -7.02 -3.94
C ALA A 159 -3.16 -7.82 -2.63
N VAL A 160 -3.62 -7.22 -1.52
CA VAL A 160 -3.66 -7.82 -0.18
C VAL A 160 -4.70 -8.94 -0.10
N ALA A 161 -5.90 -8.75 -0.64
CA ALA A 161 -7.01 -9.69 -0.48
C ALA A 161 -6.67 -11.13 -0.97
N PRO A 162 -6.14 -11.37 -2.17
CA PRO A 162 -5.77 -12.71 -2.62
C PRO A 162 -4.61 -13.31 -1.83
N ALA A 163 -3.68 -12.48 -1.33
CA ALA A 163 -2.56 -12.94 -0.51
C ALA A 163 -3.05 -13.44 0.87
N VAL A 164 -3.95 -12.68 1.51
CA VAL A 164 -4.62 -13.07 2.75
C VAL A 164 -5.42 -14.37 2.54
N ALA A 165 -6.21 -14.47 1.48
CA ALA A 165 -6.98 -15.66 1.17
C ALA A 165 -6.10 -16.92 1.05
N ARG A 166 -4.96 -16.80 0.37
CA ARG A 166 -3.99 -17.90 0.25
C ARG A 166 -3.35 -18.27 1.59
N ALA A 167 -2.99 -17.26 2.41
CA ALA A 167 -2.38 -17.48 3.71
C ALA A 167 -3.34 -18.15 4.70
N LEU A 168 -4.60 -17.71 4.78
CA LEU A 168 -5.63 -18.32 5.60
C LEU A 168 -5.88 -19.78 5.20
N ARG A 169 -5.99 -20.07 3.91
CA ARG A 169 -6.13 -21.46 3.43
C ARG A 169 -4.98 -22.35 3.90
N ARG A 170 -3.74 -21.91 3.74
CA ARG A 170 -2.55 -22.68 4.17
C ARG A 170 -2.56 -22.91 5.68
N SER A 171 -2.80 -21.88 6.47
CA SER A 171 -2.78 -21.93 7.93
C SER A 171 -3.88 -22.85 8.52
N TRP A 172 -5.02 -22.99 7.84
CA TRP A 172 -6.15 -23.78 8.32
C TRP A 172 -6.11 -25.23 7.85
N CYS A 173 -5.52 -25.53 6.69
CA CYS A 173 -5.28 -26.90 6.26
C CYS A 173 -4.27 -27.63 7.16
N SER A 174 -3.33 -26.91 7.79
CA SER A 174 -2.32 -27.48 8.67
C SER A 174 -2.87 -27.89 10.06
N GLY A 175 -4.07 -27.48 10.44
CA GLY A 175 -4.68 -27.74 11.75
C GLY A 175 -5.61 -28.97 11.81
N GLY A 176 -5.63 -29.83 10.79
CA GLY A 176 -6.34 -31.12 10.82
C GLY A 176 -7.87 -31.05 10.81
N ARG A 177 -8.48 -29.87 10.78
CA ARG A 177 -9.93 -29.70 10.67
C ARG A 177 -10.21 -28.75 9.49
N PRO A 178 -10.91 -29.18 8.44
CA PRO A 178 -11.29 -28.29 7.35
C PRO A 178 -12.30 -27.27 7.90
N ALA A 179 -11.81 -26.09 8.27
CA ALA A 179 -12.69 -24.93 8.34
C ALA A 179 -13.13 -24.66 6.90
N GLY A 180 -14.42 -24.49 6.66
CA GLY A 180 -14.96 -24.17 5.35
C GLY A 180 -14.22 -22.98 4.70
N PRO A 181 -14.31 -22.81 3.39
CA PRO A 181 -13.60 -21.75 2.69
C PRO A 181 -14.03 -20.37 3.21
N VAL A 182 -13.08 -19.60 3.76
CA VAL A 182 -13.32 -18.21 4.11
C VAL A 182 -13.32 -17.38 2.83
N VAL A 183 -14.44 -16.72 2.59
CA VAL A 183 -14.56 -15.72 1.50
C VAL A 183 -13.71 -14.51 1.87
N VAL A 184 -12.75 -14.12 1.01
CA VAL A 184 -11.96 -12.90 1.17
C VAL A 184 -12.16 -12.04 -0.08
N VAL A 185 -12.58 -10.79 0.11
CA VAL A 185 -12.85 -9.84 -0.97
C VAL A 185 -12.14 -8.52 -0.74
N SER A 186 -11.70 -7.85 -1.81
CA SER A 186 -11.38 -6.42 -1.77
C SER A 186 -12.65 -5.62 -1.98
N ALA A 187 -12.92 -4.62 -1.13
CA ALA A 187 -14.18 -3.88 -1.16
C ALA A 187 -13.99 -2.39 -0.83
N ASP A 188 -14.04 -1.51 -1.84
CA ASP A 188 -13.98 -0.04 -1.67
C ASP A 188 -15.35 0.52 -1.24
N VAL A 189 -15.76 0.20 -0.02
CA VAL A 189 -17.08 0.53 0.55
C VAL A 189 -17.10 1.84 1.34
N LEU A 190 -15.96 2.52 1.49
CA LEU A 190 -15.87 3.74 2.28
C LEU A 190 -15.75 4.99 1.41
N ARG A 191 -16.50 6.03 1.75
CA ARG A 191 -16.40 7.36 1.13
C ARG A 191 -16.21 8.42 2.21
N ARG A 192 -15.30 9.34 1.96
CA ARG A 192 -15.22 10.54 2.81
C ARG A 192 -16.55 11.25 2.77
N GLY A 193 -17.11 11.57 3.94
CA GLY A 193 -18.26 12.43 4.05
C GLY A 193 -17.96 13.73 3.27
N ALA A 194 -18.91 14.19 2.45
CA ALA A 194 -18.85 15.53 1.92
C ALA A 194 -18.84 16.47 3.14
N ALA A 195 -17.81 17.31 3.25
CA ALA A 195 -17.85 18.41 4.19
C ALA A 195 -19.08 19.24 3.79
N SER A 196 -20.11 19.21 4.62
CA SER A 196 -21.33 20.00 4.41
C SER A 196 -20.93 21.45 4.21
N GLY A 197 -21.21 22.01 3.05
CA GLY A 197 -21.14 23.45 2.83
C GLY A 197 -20.09 23.91 1.85
N GLY A 198 -20.54 24.31 0.70
CA GLY A 198 -20.13 25.50 -0.04
C GLY A 198 -18.83 25.45 -0.84
N ALA A 199 -19.04 25.94 -2.05
CA ALA A 199 -18.05 26.37 -3.03
C ALA A 199 -16.76 26.94 -2.44
N HIS A 200 -15.69 26.68 -3.14
CA HIS A 200 -14.41 27.39 -3.19
C HIS A 200 -14.27 28.57 -2.22
N GLN A 201 -13.70 28.33 -1.04
CA GLN A 201 -13.08 29.38 -0.25
C GLN A 201 -11.62 28.99 0.00
N ALA A 202 -10.72 29.62 -0.73
CA ALA A 202 -9.33 29.80 -0.38
C ALA A 202 -9.30 30.51 0.98
N GLY A 203 -8.96 29.80 2.09
CA GLY A 203 -8.91 30.42 3.41
C GLY A 203 -9.26 29.52 4.59
N ARG A 204 -9.55 28.24 4.39
CA ARG A 204 -9.89 27.35 5.51
C ARG A 204 -8.72 27.16 6.46
N SER A 205 -8.91 27.55 7.74
CA SER A 205 -7.93 27.39 8.80
C SER A 205 -7.48 25.93 8.99
N ALA A 206 -6.26 25.72 9.49
CA ALA A 206 -5.73 24.40 9.80
C ALA A 206 -6.69 23.60 10.74
N ARG A 207 -7.43 24.27 11.61
CA ARG A 207 -8.42 23.71 12.53
C ARG A 207 -9.63 23.13 11.78
N GLN A 208 -10.11 23.80 10.74
CA GLN A 208 -11.21 23.32 9.89
C GLN A 208 -10.79 22.12 9.04
N ARG A 209 -9.53 22.10 8.57
CA ARG A 209 -8.95 20.94 7.86
C ARG A 209 -8.80 19.72 8.79
N ARG A 210 -8.53 19.91 10.09
CA ARG A 210 -8.50 18.83 11.09
C ARG A 210 -9.91 18.28 11.36
N ARG A 211 -10.91 19.14 11.57
CA ARG A 211 -12.32 18.74 11.78
C ARG A 211 -12.88 17.95 10.57
N ASN A 212 -12.58 18.37 9.35
CA ASN A 212 -13.03 17.68 8.15
C ASN A 212 -12.34 16.31 7.91
N ARG A 213 -11.19 16.07 8.57
CA ARG A 213 -10.50 14.76 8.56
C ARG A 213 -11.02 13.79 9.62
N SER A 214 -11.66 14.30 10.67
CA SER A 214 -12.21 13.49 11.77
C SER A 214 -13.67 13.10 11.58
N ALA A 215 -14.37 13.62 10.56
CA ALA A 215 -15.72 13.17 10.23
C ALA A 215 -15.67 11.70 9.78
N PRO A 216 -16.52 10.83 10.35
CA PRO A 216 -16.56 9.44 9.97
C PRO A 216 -16.91 9.31 8.47
N PRO A 217 -16.26 8.39 7.74
CA PRO A 217 -16.61 8.13 6.36
C PRO A 217 -18.02 7.48 6.30
N ARG A 218 -18.71 7.66 5.16
CA ARG A 218 -19.95 6.96 4.88
C ARG A 218 -19.65 5.55 4.40
N VAL A 219 -20.37 4.57 4.92
CA VAL A 219 -20.36 3.19 4.42
C VAL A 219 -21.41 3.10 3.29
N LEU A 220 -21.01 2.60 2.12
CA LEU A 220 -21.82 2.60 0.90
C LEU A 220 -22.47 1.25 0.58
N ALA A 221 -22.07 0.19 1.27
CA ALA A 221 -22.59 -1.16 1.04
C ALA A 221 -22.92 -1.85 2.38
N PRO A 222 -23.79 -2.85 2.40
CA PRO A 222 -24.09 -3.61 3.59
C PRO A 222 -22.85 -4.42 4.03
N VAL A 223 -22.32 -4.09 5.20
CA VAL A 223 -21.13 -4.75 5.79
C VAL A 223 -21.46 -5.53 7.07
N ARG A 224 -22.73 -5.59 7.45
CA ARG A 224 -23.17 -6.31 8.65
C ARG A 224 -22.75 -7.77 8.62
N GLY A 225 -22.10 -8.23 9.70
CA GLY A 225 -21.62 -9.58 9.85
C GLY A 225 -20.33 -9.91 9.09
N TRP A 226 -19.69 -8.92 8.46
CA TRP A 226 -18.36 -9.09 7.86
C TRP A 226 -17.25 -8.77 8.86
N SER A 227 -16.18 -9.55 8.80
CA SER A 227 -14.89 -9.15 9.36
C SER A 227 -14.17 -8.24 8.38
N VAL A 228 -13.38 -7.28 8.88
CA VAL A 228 -12.72 -6.27 8.05
C VAL A 228 -11.24 -6.15 8.40
N LEU A 229 -10.38 -6.13 7.38
CA LEU A 229 -9.01 -5.68 7.43
C LEU A 229 -8.92 -4.34 6.69
N LEU A 230 -8.58 -3.26 7.39
CA LEU A 230 -8.37 -1.95 6.78
C LEU A 230 -7.00 -1.86 6.12
N VAL A 231 -6.89 -1.11 5.01
CA VAL A 231 -5.63 -0.87 4.31
C VAL A 231 -5.46 0.61 4.01
N ASP A 232 -4.28 1.17 4.33
CA ASP A 232 -3.93 2.57 4.02
C ASP A 232 -2.50 2.66 3.46
N ASP A 233 -2.15 3.79 2.85
CA ASP A 233 -0.79 4.06 2.39
C ASP A 233 0.14 4.50 3.54
N VAL A 234 -0.33 5.39 4.43
CA VAL A 234 0.46 5.95 5.54
C VAL A 234 -0.39 6.16 6.78
N VAL A 235 0.07 5.60 7.88
CA VAL A 235 -0.47 5.89 9.21
C VAL A 235 0.38 6.96 9.90
N THR A 236 -0.28 8.01 10.41
CA THR A 236 0.34 9.04 11.26
C THR A 236 -0.19 8.93 12.69
N THR A 237 -1.30 9.57 13.00
CA THR A 237 -1.98 9.48 14.30
C THR A 237 -3.00 8.36 14.39
N GLY A 238 -3.24 7.63 13.30
CA GLY A 238 -4.32 6.64 13.23
C GLY A 238 -5.74 7.21 13.06
N ALA A 239 -5.90 8.55 13.02
CA ALA A 239 -7.22 9.17 12.99
C ALA A 239 -8.11 8.73 11.82
N THR A 240 -7.54 8.51 10.64
CA THR A 240 -8.28 7.99 9.48
C THR A 240 -8.77 6.57 9.75
N LEU A 241 -7.89 5.68 10.20
CA LEU A 241 -8.22 4.28 10.50
C LEU A 241 -9.26 4.19 11.63
N GLY A 242 -9.09 4.96 12.71
CA GLY A 242 -10.08 4.99 13.79
C GLY A 242 -11.46 5.50 13.34
N ALA A 243 -11.51 6.48 12.45
CA ALA A 243 -12.77 6.95 11.88
C ALA A 243 -13.43 5.87 10.98
N CYS A 244 -12.62 5.13 10.20
CA CYS A 244 -13.08 4.01 9.38
C CYS A 244 -13.62 2.87 10.25
N THR A 245 -12.89 2.52 11.31
CA THR A 245 -13.31 1.48 12.29
C THR A 245 -14.67 1.81 12.87
N ARG A 246 -14.85 3.01 13.43
CA ARG A 246 -16.14 3.43 13.99
C ARG A 246 -17.28 3.40 12.97
N ALA A 247 -17.03 3.81 11.72
CA ALA A 247 -18.05 3.78 10.69
C ALA A 247 -18.46 2.37 10.30
N LEU A 248 -17.51 1.46 10.16
CA LEU A 248 -17.75 0.06 9.79
C LEU A 248 -18.42 -0.71 10.92
N GLU A 249 -17.97 -0.54 12.15
CA GLU A 249 -18.57 -1.17 13.34
C GLU A 249 -19.97 -0.65 13.60
N GLY A 250 -20.20 0.66 13.43
CA GLY A 250 -21.54 1.25 13.47
C GLY A 250 -22.48 0.71 12.39
N ALA A 251 -21.93 0.21 11.27
CA ALA A 251 -22.69 -0.49 10.23
C ALA A 251 -22.80 -2.01 10.44
N GLY A 252 -22.28 -2.53 11.58
CA GLY A 252 -22.39 -3.93 11.99
C GLY A 252 -21.29 -4.85 11.45
N ALA A 253 -20.17 -4.31 10.97
CA ALA A 253 -18.96 -5.07 10.69
C ALA A 253 -18.09 -5.24 11.95
N ARG A 254 -17.06 -6.11 11.87
CA ARG A 254 -16.04 -6.28 12.91
C ARG A 254 -14.67 -5.97 12.31
N VAL A 255 -13.98 -4.93 12.78
CA VAL A 255 -12.64 -4.60 12.28
C VAL A 255 -11.60 -5.38 13.07
N LEU A 256 -10.82 -6.23 12.39
CA LEU A 256 -9.80 -7.10 12.99
C LEU A 256 -8.42 -6.48 13.06
N GLY A 257 -8.16 -5.44 12.26
CA GLY A 257 -6.88 -4.77 12.22
C GLY A 257 -6.73 -3.88 11.01
N ALA A 258 -5.53 -3.31 10.86
CA ALA A 258 -5.17 -2.52 9.70
C ALA A 258 -3.74 -2.78 9.23
N LEU A 259 -3.50 -2.58 7.93
CA LEU A 259 -2.19 -2.61 7.29
C LEU A 259 -1.89 -1.27 6.66
N ALA A 260 -0.63 -0.82 6.76
CA ALA A 260 -0.13 0.34 6.04
C ALA A 260 1.24 0.06 5.41
N VAL A 261 1.54 0.75 4.32
CA VAL A 261 2.89 0.69 3.73
C VAL A 261 3.90 1.35 4.68
N ALA A 262 3.53 2.47 5.31
CA ALA A 262 4.43 3.15 6.24
C ALA A 262 3.69 3.79 7.41
N ALA A 263 4.38 3.88 8.56
CA ALA A 263 3.89 4.61 9.72
C ALA A 263 4.84 5.75 10.08
N ALA A 264 4.29 6.89 10.51
CA ALA A 264 5.10 7.98 11.04
C ALA A 264 5.94 7.48 12.22
N PRO A 265 7.18 7.92 12.38
CA PRO A 265 7.98 7.58 13.57
C PRO A 265 7.29 7.99 14.86
N SER A 266 7.47 7.20 15.92
CA SER A 266 6.94 7.55 17.24
C SER A 266 7.55 8.87 17.71
N PRO A 267 6.76 9.80 18.26
CA PRO A 267 7.28 11.04 18.83
C PRO A 267 8.34 10.82 19.94
N ARG A 268 8.26 9.69 20.64
CA ARG A 268 9.21 9.34 21.73
C ARG A 268 10.55 8.79 21.25
N ARG A 269 10.69 8.40 19.98
CA ARG A 269 11.94 7.90 19.36
C ARG A 269 12.62 8.92 18.47
N GLY A 270 12.28 10.19 18.56
CA GLY A 270 12.88 11.27 17.76
C GLY A 270 14.38 11.53 17.98
N ALA A 271 15.04 10.79 18.88
CA ALA A 271 16.47 10.84 19.12
C ALA A 271 17.26 9.75 18.37
N GLU A 272 16.63 8.70 17.89
CA GLU A 272 17.32 7.66 17.12
C GLU A 272 17.40 8.12 15.66
N ARG A 273 18.57 8.62 15.27
CA ARG A 273 18.86 8.94 13.87
C ARG A 273 18.60 7.69 13.06
N VAL A 274 17.57 7.75 12.19
CA VAL A 274 17.42 6.75 11.13
C VAL A 274 18.76 6.68 10.41
N PRO A 275 19.45 5.52 10.36
CA PRO A 275 20.68 5.42 9.61
C PRO A 275 20.39 5.86 8.18
N GLY A 276 21.00 6.95 7.77
CA GLY A 276 20.96 7.35 6.35
C GLY A 276 21.46 6.17 5.52
N PRO A 277 21.00 5.97 4.28
CA PRO A 277 21.55 4.96 3.42
C PRO A 277 23.06 5.15 3.40
N ARG A 278 23.79 4.11 3.82
CA ARG A 278 25.26 4.11 3.64
C ARG A 278 25.47 4.41 2.16
N PRO A 279 26.30 5.40 1.81
CA PRO A 279 26.65 5.61 0.41
C PRO A 279 27.18 4.26 -0.08
N CYS A 280 26.53 3.69 -1.09
CA CYS A 280 27.05 2.49 -1.75
C CYS A 280 28.44 2.84 -2.24
N GLY A 281 29.47 2.26 -1.63
CA GLY A 281 30.84 2.54 -1.92
C GLY A 281 31.10 2.47 -3.41
N LEU A 282 31.52 3.57 -3.97
CA LEU A 282 32.43 3.55 -5.10
C LEU A 282 33.65 2.83 -4.56
N SER A 283 33.89 1.59 -4.98
CA SER A 283 35.17 0.94 -4.82
C SER A 283 36.20 1.83 -5.55
N ALA A 284 36.89 2.65 -4.80
CA ALA A 284 38.05 3.36 -5.29
C ALA A 284 39.08 2.30 -5.70
N GLY A 285 39.17 2.10 -7.02
CA GLY A 285 40.27 1.38 -7.64
C GLY A 285 41.59 2.03 -7.22
N GLY A 286 42.56 1.17 -6.90
CA GLY A 286 43.81 1.45 -6.25
C GLY A 286 44.56 2.66 -6.80
N ASP A 287 45.03 3.45 -5.89
CA ASP A 287 46.15 4.35 -6.15
C ASP A 287 47.42 3.73 -5.62
N ARG A 288 48.31 3.51 -6.58
CA ARG A 288 49.66 2.99 -6.34
C ARG A 288 50.57 4.14 -5.85
N GLY A 289 51.25 3.88 -4.80
CA GLY A 289 52.39 4.50 -4.18
C GLY A 289 53.08 5.68 -4.87
N ALA A 290 53.16 6.77 -4.16
CA ALA A 290 54.24 7.72 -4.28
C ALA A 290 54.82 7.99 -2.89
N ARG A 291 55.93 7.31 -2.61
CA ARG A 291 56.81 7.63 -1.49
C ARG A 291 57.41 9.03 -1.73
N ARG A 292 57.22 9.95 -0.80
CA ARG A 292 58.03 11.17 -0.69
C ARG A 292 59.11 10.99 0.35
N PRO A 293 60.37 11.39 0.08
CA PRO A 293 61.46 11.29 1.04
C PRO A 293 61.39 12.40 2.08
N SER A 294 61.73 12.03 3.29
CA SER A 294 61.97 12.91 4.44
C SER A 294 63.14 13.84 4.19
N SER A 295 63.00 15.12 4.44
CA SER A 295 64.13 16.04 4.74
C SER A 295 63.82 16.78 6.02
N LYS A 296 64.58 16.50 7.05
CA LYS A 296 64.74 17.37 8.20
C LYS A 296 65.61 18.59 7.80
N PRO A 297 65.47 19.75 8.40
CA PRO A 297 66.54 20.64 8.71
C PRO A 297 66.73 20.77 10.22
N GLY A 298 68.00 20.70 10.60
CA GLY A 298 68.42 21.02 11.95
C GLY A 298 68.62 22.52 12.14
N MET A 299 68.61 22.80 13.40
CA MET A 299 69.28 23.87 14.16
C MET A 299 69.85 25.11 13.41
N VAL A 300 69.43 26.27 13.80
CA VAL A 300 70.12 27.18 14.73
C VAL A 300 69.07 28.07 15.39
#